data_61cd68f492238c3624cfc334eca25163
#
_entry.id   61cd68f492238c3624cfc334eca25163
#
_cell.length_a   1.000
_cell.length_b   1.000
_cell.length_c   1.000
_cell.angle_alpha   90.00
_cell.angle_beta   90.00
_cell.angle_gamma   90.00
#
_symmetry.space_group_name_H-M   'P 1'
#
loop_
_entity.id
_entity.type
_entity.pdbx_description
1 polymer ?
#
loop_
_entity_poly.entity_id
_entity_poly.type
_entity_poly.pdbx_seq_one_letter_code
_entity_poly.pdbx_strand_id
1 'polypeptide(L)'
;MKLTIEGIKDGVAWKNVGITLPGYDVEKVSEKAKEEPRWVHFGIGNIFRVFIGGIADGLLEDGGLDRGITCVETFDYDVVDKIYDPYDNLGLSVILHGDGTREYKVLGSLAEAVRAQSSDQAQWKRLKEIFTSKSLQMVSFTITEKGYALQKADGTWFPFVEADIKNGPDKATGAMAVLVAMLYERFKAGKYPIALVSMDNCSQNGAKLRESVLTMAEEWKKQGFVDSDFIAYVSDEKVVAFPWTMIDKITPRPSKQIAADLEALGVEKMQPVITGKKTYIAPFVNAEKPQYLVIEDSFPNGRPALEKGFGVYMADRNTVNLSERMKVTVCLNPVHSATGPLGVVLGYDLFAHMLNTNEDMMKMARMVAYDEGLPVVEDPGILSPQAFVDELFHDRFPNEYLGDTNLRLAVDVSQMVGIRFGETVKAYVAKYGDASKLTAIPLGIAGWLRYMLAVDDEGNKFELAPDPMNEEIGEQFSDIVVGKPETFKDQLKPILSNERLFFTDLYKDGIGEKIEEMFREMIAGPGAVKATIHKYVH
;
A
#
# COMPACT_ATOMS: atom_id res chain seq x y z
N MET A 1 -6.86 26.28 -18.95
CA MET A 1 -7.99 25.80 -18.10
C MET A 1 -7.52 25.72 -16.66
N LYS A 2 -8.31 26.19 -15.71
CA LYS A 2 -7.98 26.11 -14.28
C LYS A 2 -8.71 24.92 -13.64
N LEU A 3 -8.00 24.14 -12.84
CA LEU A 3 -8.60 23.04 -12.07
C LEU A 3 -9.26 23.63 -10.81
N THR A 4 -10.39 24.30 -11.00
CA THR A 4 -11.21 24.95 -9.96
C THR A 4 -12.67 24.76 -10.28
N ILE A 5 -13.56 24.92 -9.30
CA ILE A 5 -15.01 24.81 -9.52
C ILE A 5 -15.48 25.74 -10.63
N GLU A 6 -15.01 26.98 -10.66
CA GLU A 6 -15.33 27.92 -11.75
C GLU A 6 -14.71 27.49 -13.09
N GLY A 7 -13.48 26.97 -13.07
CA GLY A 7 -12.77 26.55 -14.29
C GLY A 7 -13.37 25.32 -14.97
N ILE A 8 -14.00 24.41 -14.24
CA ILE A 8 -14.67 23.22 -14.82
C ILE A 8 -16.05 23.54 -15.42
N LYS A 9 -16.62 24.72 -15.20
CA LYS A 9 -17.88 25.14 -15.84
C LYS A 9 -17.75 25.29 -17.36
N ASP A 10 -16.55 25.53 -17.90
CA ASP A 10 -16.25 25.46 -19.34
C ASP A 10 -16.03 24.01 -19.81
N GLY A 11 -17.07 23.21 -19.71
CA GLY A 11 -17.00 21.77 -20.05
C GLY A 11 -16.58 21.48 -21.49
N VAL A 12 -16.75 22.43 -22.42
CA VAL A 12 -16.34 22.27 -23.81
C VAL A 12 -14.82 22.27 -23.94
N ALA A 13 -14.13 23.18 -23.25
CA ALA A 13 -12.66 23.25 -23.28
C ALA A 13 -12.02 21.96 -22.77
N TRP A 14 -12.51 21.42 -21.65
CA TRP A 14 -12.02 20.18 -21.06
C TRP A 14 -12.27 18.95 -21.95
N LYS A 15 -13.49 18.85 -22.50
CA LYS A 15 -13.86 17.76 -23.41
C LYS A 15 -13.02 17.74 -24.69
N ASN A 16 -12.70 18.90 -25.24
CA ASN A 16 -11.91 19.03 -26.47
C ASN A 16 -10.49 18.48 -26.33
N VAL A 17 -9.95 18.44 -25.10
CA VAL A 17 -8.61 17.88 -24.81
C VAL A 17 -8.70 16.49 -24.19
N GLY A 18 -9.87 15.86 -24.17
CA GLY A 18 -10.06 14.47 -23.71
C GLY A 18 -10.07 14.31 -22.18
N ILE A 19 -10.33 15.38 -21.42
CA ILE A 19 -10.43 15.31 -19.96
C ILE A 19 -11.91 15.21 -19.57
N THR A 20 -12.27 14.14 -18.87
CA THR A 20 -13.62 13.90 -18.36
C THR A 20 -13.85 14.74 -17.10
N LEU A 21 -15.01 15.41 -17.03
CA LEU A 21 -15.47 16.14 -15.85
C LEU A 21 -16.51 15.34 -15.06
N PRO A 22 -16.70 15.66 -13.74
CA PRO A 22 -17.81 15.09 -12.96
C PRO A 22 -19.16 15.38 -13.62
N GLY A 23 -20.03 14.35 -13.70
CA GLY A 23 -21.39 14.46 -14.22
C GLY A 23 -22.40 14.94 -13.17
N TYR A 24 -21.97 15.14 -11.94
CA TYR A 24 -22.78 15.62 -10.82
C TYR A 24 -22.39 17.06 -10.41
N ASP A 25 -23.24 17.71 -9.63
CA ASP A 25 -23.03 19.05 -9.10
C ASP A 25 -22.05 19.01 -7.91
N VAL A 26 -20.77 19.36 -8.17
CA VAL A 26 -19.69 19.33 -7.20
C VAL A 26 -19.92 20.28 -6.03
N GLU A 27 -20.47 21.48 -6.28
CA GLU A 27 -20.76 22.47 -5.22
C GLU A 27 -21.79 21.90 -4.26
N LYS A 28 -22.89 21.38 -4.77
CA LYS A 28 -23.98 20.78 -3.97
C LYS A 28 -23.53 19.57 -3.16
N VAL A 29 -22.71 18.70 -3.77
CA VAL A 29 -22.14 17.51 -3.11
C VAL A 29 -21.21 17.93 -1.96
N SER A 30 -20.42 18.97 -2.16
CA SER A 30 -19.52 19.54 -1.17
C SER A 30 -20.28 20.20 -0.01
N GLU A 31 -21.28 21.02 -0.30
CA GLU A 31 -22.15 21.65 0.70
C GLU A 31 -22.85 20.62 1.60
N LYS A 32 -23.44 19.59 0.99
CA LYS A 32 -24.05 18.49 1.75
C LYS A 32 -23.08 17.77 2.68
N ALA A 33 -21.84 17.54 2.23
CA ALA A 33 -20.83 16.91 3.08
C ALA A 33 -20.44 17.79 4.25
N LYS A 34 -20.37 19.11 4.06
CA LYS A 34 -20.09 20.08 5.13
C LYS A 34 -21.21 20.18 6.17
N GLU A 35 -22.47 20.12 5.72
CA GLU A 35 -23.64 20.16 6.59
C GLU A 35 -23.84 18.84 7.36
N GLU A 36 -23.75 17.72 6.68
CA GLU A 36 -23.99 16.38 7.20
C GLU A 36 -22.90 15.41 6.77
N PRO A 37 -21.70 15.44 7.36
CA PRO A 37 -20.60 14.55 6.99
C PRO A 37 -20.96 13.09 7.24
N ARG A 38 -20.69 12.21 6.26
CA ARG A 38 -20.86 10.76 6.39
C ARG A 38 -19.55 9.99 6.32
N TRP A 39 -18.61 10.49 5.57
CA TRP A 39 -17.33 9.87 5.34
C TRP A 39 -16.20 10.88 5.55
N VAL A 40 -15.32 10.59 6.49
CA VAL A 40 -14.09 11.33 6.76
C VAL A 40 -12.90 10.47 6.35
N HIS A 41 -11.84 11.07 5.84
CA HIS A 41 -10.60 10.35 5.51
C HIS A 41 -9.38 11.06 6.07
N PHE A 42 -8.52 10.31 6.75
CA PHE A 42 -7.24 10.74 7.30
C PHE A 42 -6.08 10.30 6.41
N GLY A 43 -5.16 11.22 6.09
CA GLY A 43 -4.03 10.94 5.20
C GLY A 43 -4.38 11.19 3.75
N ILE A 44 -4.32 12.45 3.33
CA ILE A 44 -4.88 12.94 2.07
C ILE A 44 -3.85 13.02 0.93
N GLY A 45 -2.96 12.01 0.87
CA GLY A 45 -1.93 11.86 -0.16
C GLY A 45 -2.44 11.29 -1.49
N ASN A 46 -1.50 10.84 -2.34
CA ASN A 46 -1.81 10.39 -3.70
C ASN A 46 -2.74 9.17 -3.73
N ILE A 47 -2.48 8.15 -2.91
CA ILE A 47 -3.31 6.93 -2.89
C ILE A 47 -4.77 7.24 -2.54
N PHE A 48 -5.00 8.09 -1.55
CA PHE A 48 -6.34 8.53 -1.19
C PHE A 48 -7.04 9.20 -2.37
N ARG A 49 -6.39 10.20 -2.99
CA ARG A 49 -7.02 11.07 -3.99
C ARG A 49 -7.53 10.31 -5.21
N VAL A 50 -6.73 9.37 -5.75
CA VAL A 50 -7.07 8.66 -6.98
C VAL A 50 -7.82 7.35 -6.72
N PHE A 51 -7.54 6.66 -5.60
CA PHE A 51 -8.17 5.38 -5.30
C PHE A 51 -9.46 5.58 -4.50
N ILE A 52 -9.37 6.03 -3.27
CA ILE A 52 -10.54 6.19 -2.39
C ILE A 52 -11.43 7.33 -2.90
N GLY A 53 -10.83 8.47 -3.27
CA GLY A 53 -11.52 9.58 -3.90
C GLY A 53 -12.13 9.20 -5.24
N GLY A 54 -11.44 8.38 -6.05
CA GLY A 54 -11.95 7.84 -7.31
C GLY A 54 -13.15 6.90 -7.13
N ILE A 55 -13.13 6.04 -6.09
CA ILE A 55 -14.29 5.20 -5.73
C ILE A 55 -15.48 6.09 -5.35
N ALA A 56 -15.26 7.08 -4.48
CA ALA A 56 -16.33 8.00 -4.08
C ALA A 56 -16.88 8.81 -5.26
N ASP A 57 -16.01 9.23 -6.19
CA ASP A 57 -16.39 9.93 -7.41
C ASP A 57 -17.29 9.05 -8.30
N GLY A 58 -16.94 7.77 -8.51
CA GLY A 58 -17.79 6.82 -9.21
C GLY A 58 -19.16 6.61 -8.53
N LEU A 59 -19.16 6.52 -7.20
CA LEU A 59 -20.41 6.39 -6.44
C LEU A 59 -21.30 7.64 -6.53
N LEU A 60 -20.72 8.83 -6.66
CA LEU A 60 -21.46 10.06 -6.90
C LEU A 60 -22.09 10.09 -8.31
N GLU A 61 -21.35 9.61 -9.32
CA GLU A 61 -21.86 9.48 -10.69
C GLU A 61 -23.08 8.54 -10.76
N ASP A 62 -23.02 7.41 -10.07
CA ASP A 62 -24.04 6.36 -10.10
C ASP A 62 -25.16 6.56 -9.07
N GLY A 63 -25.12 7.65 -8.29
CA GLY A 63 -26.10 7.92 -7.23
C GLY A 63 -26.00 6.99 -6.01
N GLY A 64 -24.92 6.25 -5.87
CA GLY A 64 -24.61 5.42 -4.68
C GLY A 64 -24.13 6.24 -3.48
N LEU A 65 -23.71 7.48 -3.73
CA LEU A 65 -23.33 8.48 -2.74
C LEU A 65 -23.97 9.82 -3.13
N ASP A 66 -24.32 10.66 -2.17
CA ASP A 66 -24.97 11.96 -2.41
C ASP A 66 -24.18 13.15 -1.86
N ARG A 67 -22.99 12.89 -1.33
CA ARG A 67 -22.09 13.89 -0.73
C ARG A 67 -20.64 13.40 -0.80
N GLY A 68 -19.71 14.35 -0.79
CA GLY A 68 -18.28 14.05 -0.88
C GLY A 68 -17.67 13.58 0.43
N ILE A 69 -16.35 13.35 0.39
CA ILE A 69 -15.51 12.96 1.53
C ILE A 69 -14.95 14.23 2.18
N THR A 70 -14.99 14.31 3.51
CA THR A 70 -14.23 15.28 4.30
C THR A 70 -12.80 14.77 4.46
N CYS A 71 -11.82 15.54 3.99
CA CYS A 71 -10.41 15.20 4.01
C CYS A 71 -9.75 15.77 5.28
N VAL A 72 -8.93 14.99 5.97
CA VAL A 72 -8.22 15.41 7.19
C VAL A 72 -6.74 15.16 7.06
N GLU A 73 -5.93 16.21 7.21
CA GLU A 73 -4.47 16.12 7.24
C GLU A 73 -3.97 16.26 8.68
N THR A 74 -3.10 15.33 9.11
CA THR A 74 -2.58 15.28 10.47
C THR A 74 -1.08 15.49 10.56
N PHE A 75 -0.36 15.49 9.44
CA PHE A 75 1.10 15.53 9.44
C PHE A 75 1.67 16.70 8.64
N ASP A 76 1.25 16.86 7.38
CA ASP A 76 1.82 17.82 6.43
C ASP A 76 0.75 18.80 5.94
N TYR A 77 0.48 19.82 6.73
CA TYR A 77 -0.56 20.80 6.45
C TYR A 77 -0.34 21.59 5.15
N ASP A 78 0.93 21.69 4.68
CA ASP A 78 1.25 22.27 3.37
C ASP A 78 0.52 21.56 2.22
N VAL A 79 0.15 20.30 2.38
CA VAL A 79 -0.64 19.57 1.38
C VAL A 79 -2.00 20.22 1.18
N VAL A 80 -2.66 20.65 2.27
CA VAL A 80 -3.92 21.40 2.17
C VAL A 80 -3.70 22.73 1.50
N ASP A 81 -2.70 23.50 1.94
CA ASP A 81 -2.42 24.86 1.45
C ASP A 81 -2.00 24.91 -0.03
N LYS A 82 -1.33 23.87 -0.52
CA LYS A 82 -0.73 23.85 -1.86
C LYS A 82 -1.50 23.01 -2.88
N ILE A 83 -2.28 22.00 -2.42
CA ILE A 83 -2.92 20.99 -3.29
C ILE A 83 -4.44 20.96 -3.17
N TYR A 84 -5.02 21.32 -2.03
CA TYR A 84 -6.47 21.31 -1.86
C TYR A 84 -7.07 22.70 -2.02
N ASP A 85 -6.66 23.66 -1.19
CA ASP A 85 -7.22 25.01 -1.19
C ASP A 85 -7.12 25.73 -2.56
N PRO A 86 -5.96 25.71 -3.28
CA PRO A 86 -5.84 26.41 -4.55
C PRO A 86 -6.65 25.80 -5.72
N TYR A 87 -7.13 24.57 -5.54
CA TYR A 87 -7.85 23.82 -6.56
C TYR A 87 -9.29 23.48 -6.14
N ASP A 88 -9.87 24.19 -5.17
CA ASP A 88 -11.23 23.99 -4.66
C ASP A 88 -11.50 22.53 -4.27
N ASN A 89 -10.49 21.83 -3.72
CA ASN A 89 -10.49 20.40 -3.40
C ASN A 89 -10.69 19.46 -4.62
N LEU A 90 -10.63 19.96 -5.85
CA LEU A 90 -10.65 19.10 -7.03
C LEU A 90 -9.33 18.35 -7.19
N GLY A 91 -9.39 17.13 -7.69
CA GLY A 91 -8.23 16.33 -8.08
C GLY A 91 -8.26 16.01 -9.58
N LEU A 92 -7.11 15.77 -10.19
CA LEU A 92 -7.03 15.27 -11.56
C LEU A 92 -6.39 13.86 -11.53
N SER A 93 -7.16 12.86 -11.91
CA SER A 93 -6.71 11.48 -12.08
C SER A 93 -6.11 11.29 -13.48
N VAL A 94 -4.95 10.62 -13.54
CA VAL A 94 -4.29 10.22 -14.78
C VAL A 94 -4.02 8.71 -14.71
N ILE A 95 -4.82 7.93 -15.41
CA ILE A 95 -4.62 6.47 -15.48
C ILE A 95 -3.62 6.15 -16.59
N LEU A 96 -2.60 5.38 -16.25
CA LEU A 96 -1.51 5.00 -17.13
C LEU A 96 -1.72 3.58 -17.64
N HIS A 97 -1.85 3.41 -18.96
CA HIS A 97 -1.95 2.10 -19.60
C HIS A 97 -0.58 1.64 -20.12
N GLY A 98 -0.39 0.32 -20.18
CA GLY A 98 0.85 -0.29 -20.66
C GLY A 98 1.19 0.01 -22.13
N ASP A 99 0.20 0.36 -22.95
CA ASP A 99 0.37 0.78 -24.34
C ASP A 99 0.75 2.28 -24.48
N GLY A 100 0.92 3.00 -23.35
CA GLY A 100 1.25 4.42 -23.31
C GLY A 100 0.05 5.36 -23.42
N THR A 101 -1.16 4.84 -23.60
CA THR A 101 -2.38 5.67 -23.56
C THR A 101 -2.68 6.12 -22.14
N ARG A 102 -3.44 7.20 -22.00
CA ARG A 102 -3.79 7.79 -20.70
C ARG A 102 -5.27 8.18 -20.67
N GLU A 103 -5.89 7.93 -19.53
CA GLU A 103 -7.24 8.44 -19.25
C GLU A 103 -7.14 9.59 -18.25
N TYR A 104 -7.83 10.69 -18.52
CA TYR A 104 -7.83 11.88 -17.67
C TYR A 104 -9.24 12.13 -17.14
N LYS A 105 -9.36 12.29 -15.82
CA LYS A 105 -10.64 12.59 -15.17
C LYS A 105 -10.46 13.57 -14.01
N VAL A 106 -11.25 14.63 -13.97
CA VAL A 106 -11.38 15.50 -12.80
C VAL A 106 -12.23 14.78 -11.77
N LEU A 107 -11.76 14.74 -10.53
CA LEU A 107 -12.45 14.17 -9.37
C LEU A 107 -13.02 15.29 -8.52
N GLY A 108 -14.32 15.29 -8.30
CA GLY A 108 -15.06 16.27 -7.50
C GLY A 108 -15.57 15.72 -6.17
N SER A 109 -15.14 14.52 -5.78
CA SER A 109 -15.61 13.81 -4.59
C SER A 109 -15.03 14.32 -3.26
N LEU A 110 -14.01 15.19 -3.28
CA LEU A 110 -13.34 15.70 -2.10
C LEU A 110 -14.00 17.02 -1.68
N ALA A 111 -14.77 17.01 -0.58
CA ALA A 111 -15.67 18.11 -0.27
C ALA A 111 -15.01 19.29 0.47
N GLU A 112 -14.16 19.00 1.43
CA GLU A 112 -13.38 19.97 2.21
C GLU A 112 -12.10 19.33 2.70
N ALA A 113 -11.07 20.13 2.97
CA ALA A 113 -9.82 19.67 3.58
C ALA A 113 -9.61 20.40 4.92
N VAL A 114 -9.47 19.64 6.00
CA VAL A 114 -9.32 20.13 7.38
C VAL A 114 -7.91 19.80 7.87
N ARG A 115 -7.22 20.80 8.44
CA ARG A 115 -5.96 20.61 9.16
C ARG A 115 -6.26 20.16 10.58
N ALA A 116 -5.86 18.96 10.95
CA ALA A 116 -6.07 18.43 12.31
C ALA A 116 -5.05 19.01 13.29
N GLN A 117 -5.02 20.32 13.41
CA GLN A 117 -4.07 21.07 14.21
C GLN A 117 -4.76 21.65 15.45
N SER A 118 -4.50 21.07 16.63
CA SER A 118 -5.15 21.49 17.90
C SER A 118 -4.84 22.94 18.30
N SER A 119 -3.75 23.52 17.82
CA SER A 119 -3.41 24.94 18.02
C SER A 119 -4.20 25.90 17.12
N ASP A 120 -4.78 25.43 16.01
CA ASP A 120 -5.70 26.20 15.16
C ASP A 120 -7.13 25.97 15.65
N GLN A 121 -7.65 26.95 16.40
CA GLN A 121 -8.96 26.83 17.04
C GLN A 121 -10.12 26.68 16.05
N ALA A 122 -10.03 27.28 14.87
CA ALA A 122 -11.08 27.19 13.85
C ALA A 122 -11.12 25.78 13.23
N GLN A 123 -9.97 25.24 12.84
CA GLN A 123 -9.84 23.90 12.28
C GLN A 123 -10.20 22.83 13.32
N TRP A 124 -9.73 22.99 14.57
CA TRP A 124 -10.03 22.05 15.65
C TRP A 124 -11.51 22.02 16.00
N LYS A 125 -12.16 23.20 16.04
CA LYS A 125 -13.61 23.32 16.22
C LYS A 125 -14.36 22.60 15.09
N ARG A 126 -13.95 22.84 13.82
CA ARG A 126 -14.56 22.19 12.66
C ARG A 126 -14.46 20.66 12.76
N LEU A 127 -13.30 20.15 13.14
CA LEU A 127 -13.09 18.71 13.30
C LEU A 127 -13.99 18.13 14.40
N LYS A 128 -14.15 18.82 15.53
CA LYS A 128 -15.10 18.44 16.59
C LYS A 128 -16.56 18.43 16.09
N GLU A 129 -16.98 19.43 15.34
CA GLU A 129 -18.33 19.48 14.73
C GLU A 129 -18.60 18.26 13.84
N ILE A 130 -17.63 17.90 13.00
CA ILE A 130 -17.71 16.73 12.12
C ILE A 130 -17.89 15.44 12.94
N PHE A 131 -17.04 15.21 13.95
CA PHE A 131 -17.07 13.98 14.73
C PHE A 131 -18.27 13.87 15.67
N THR A 132 -18.85 14.98 16.11
CA THR A 132 -20.08 15.01 16.93
C THR A 132 -21.36 14.88 16.11
N SER A 133 -21.27 14.93 14.77
CA SER A 133 -22.43 14.72 13.91
C SER A 133 -22.91 13.26 13.97
N LYS A 134 -24.25 13.09 14.10
CA LYS A 134 -24.90 11.77 14.05
C LYS A 134 -24.81 11.13 12.66
N SER A 135 -24.70 11.96 11.61
CA SER A 135 -24.62 11.50 10.22
C SER A 135 -23.30 10.80 9.88
N LEU A 136 -22.23 11.03 10.66
CA LEU A 136 -20.92 10.43 10.40
C LEU A 136 -20.97 8.91 10.58
N GLN A 137 -20.73 8.19 9.48
CA GLN A 137 -20.82 6.74 9.40
C GLN A 137 -19.46 6.08 9.54
N MET A 138 -18.44 6.65 8.88
CA MET A 138 -17.10 6.05 8.84
C MET A 138 -15.98 7.08 8.78
N VAL A 139 -14.84 6.68 9.34
CA VAL A 139 -13.55 7.34 9.17
C VAL A 139 -12.58 6.35 8.54
N SER A 140 -12.01 6.69 7.40
CA SER A 140 -11.03 5.84 6.71
C SER A 140 -9.63 6.46 6.78
N PHE A 141 -8.59 5.64 6.56
CA PHE A 141 -7.20 6.03 6.77
C PHE A 141 -6.29 5.52 5.65
N THR A 142 -5.42 6.40 5.16
CA THR A 142 -4.21 6.05 4.38
C THR A 142 -3.03 6.86 4.93
N ILE A 143 -2.55 6.47 6.11
CA ILE A 143 -1.50 7.16 6.87
C ILE A 143 -0.19 6.37 6.93
N THR A 144 -0.12 5.27 6.18
CA THR A 144 0.95 4.26 6.18
C THR A 144 1.04 3.48 7.51
N GLU A 145 1.67 2.32 7.51
CA GLU A 145 1.83 1.51 8.71
C GLU A 145 2.49 2.28 9.87
N LYS A 146 3.40 3.21 9.55
CA LYS A 146 4.08 4.06 10.54
C LYS A 146 3.12 5.01 11.27
N GLY A 147 2.02 5.40 10.63
CA GLY A 147 1.02 6.28 11.22
C GLY A 147 0.24 5.66 12.39
N TYR A 148 0.19 4.33 12.46
CA TYR A 148 -0.43 3.60 13.57
C TYR A 148 0.54 3.35 14.73
N ALA A 149 1.86 3.39 14.50
CA ALA A 149 2.84 3.03 15.49
C ALA A 149 2.93 4.08 16.61
N LEU A 150 2.71 3.66 17.84
CA LEU A 150 2.84 4.50 19.05
C LEU A 150 4.21 4.32 19.72
N GLN A 151 4.81 3.15 19.56
CA GLN A 151 6.08 2.76 20.17
C GLN A 151 7.12 2.36 19.12
N LYS A 152 8.37 2.51 19.49
CA LYS A 152 9.51 1.97 18.74
C LYS A 152 9.62 0.45 18.96
N ALA A 153 10.50 -0.21 18.21
CA ALA A 153 10.74 -1.65 18.32
C ALA A 153 11.23 -2.09 19.74
N ASP A 154 11.85 -1.19 20.48
CA ASP A 154 12.31 -1.42 21.87
C ASP A 154 11.21 -1.21 22.92
N GLY A 155 9.97 -0.91 22.51
CA GLY A 155 8.82 -0.65 23.37
C GLY A 155 8.76 0.75 23.97
N THR A 156 9.72 1.63 23.66
CA THR A 156 9.67 3.03 24.10
C THR A 156 8.72 3.85 23.23
N TRP A 157 8.04 4.84 23.83
CA TRP A 157 7.15 5.73 23.09
C TRP A 157 7.93 6.61 22.09
N PHE A 158 7.31 6.89 20.93
CA PHE A 158 7.80 7.99 20.12
C PHE A 158 7.65 9.32 20.89
N PRO A 159 8.59 10.28 20.76
CA PRO A 159 8.53 11.54 21.54
C PRO A 159 7.23 12.33 21.39
N PHE A 160 6.65 12.34 20.17
CA PHE A 160 5.37 13.01 19.95
C PHE A 160 4.20 12.28 20.61
N VAL A 161 4.22 10.96 20.70
CA VAL A 161 3.21 10.15 21.40
C VAL A 161 3.30 10.39 22.91
N GLU A 162 4.51 10.40 23.45
CA GLU A 162 4.72 10.72 24.87
C GLU A 162 4.18 12.11 25.23
N ALA A 163 4.38 13.10 24.34
CA ALA A 163 3.82 14.43 24.50
C ALA A 163 2.28 14.41 24.45
N ASP A 164 1.67 13.69 23.52
CA ASP A 164 0.22 13.56 23.39
C ASP A 164 -0.40 12.87 24.62
N ILE A 165 0.26 11.83 25.18
CA ILE A 165 -0.17 11.17 26.42
C ILE A 165 -0.20 12.18 27.58
N LYS A 166 0.83 13.01 27.71
CA LYS A 166 0.93 13.99 28.80
C LYS A 166 -0.02 15.18 28.64
N ASN A 167 -0.23 15.64 27.40
CA ASN A 167 -0.97 16.86 27.11
C ASN A 167 -2.49 16.64 27.02
N GLY A 168 -2.93 15.40 26.79
CA GLY A 168 -4.33 15.02 26.71
C GLY A 168 -5.06 15.43 25.41
N PRO A 169 -6.38 15.15 25.35
CA PRO A 169 -7.17 15.25 24.12
C PRO A 169 -7.18 16.64 23.46
N ASP A 170 -7.22 17.72 24.24
CA ASP A 170 -7.34 19.08 23.70
C ASP A 170 -6.06 19.60 23.02
N LYS A 171 -4.94 18.91 23.19
CA LYS A 171 -3.63 19.26 22.62
C LYS A 171 -3.04 18.14 21.79
N ALA A 172 -3.86 17.21 21.31
CA ALA A 172 -3.44 16.09 20.49
C ALA A 172 -2.80 16.58 19.18
N THR A 173 -1.71 15.93 18.76
CA THR A 173 -0.94 16.28 17.56
C THR A 173 -0.72 15.10 16.62
N GLY A 174 -0.44 13.91 17.13
CA GLY A 174 -0.28 12.71 16.33
C GLY A 174 -1.62 12.18 15.80
N ALA A 175 -1.62 11.52 14.63
CA ALA A 175 -2.84 11.06 13.97
C ALA A 175 -3.74 10.20 14.89
N MET A 176 -3.17 9.26 15.65
CA MET A 176 -3.92 8.41 16.57
C MET A 176 -4.44 9.19 17.76
N ALA A 177 -3.66 10.11 18.33
CA ALA A 177 -4.12 10.98 19.41
C ALA A 177 -5.27 11.90 18.97
N VAL A 178 -5.16 12.52 17.79
CA VAL A 178 -6.24 13.30 17.18
C VAL A 178 -7.51 12.46 17.01
N LEU A 179 -7.38 11.25 16.46
CA LEU A 179 -8.51 10.34 16.30
C LEU A 179 -9.19 10.04 17.64
N VAL A 180 -8.41 9.66 18.65
CA VAL A 180 -8.96 9.32 19.99
C VAL A 180 -9.57 10.54 20.66
N ALA A 181 -8.99 11.75 20.48
CA ALA A 181 -9.59 13.00 20.95
C ALA A 181 -10.97 13.25 20.31
N MET A 182 -11.09 13.02 19.01
CA MET A 182 -12.36 13.18 18.28
C MET A 182 -13.38 12.09 18.66
N LEU A 183 -12.94 10.86 18.91
CA LEU A 183 -13.82 9.80 19.46
C LEU A 183 -14.30 10.15 20.87
N TYR A 184 -13.49 10.79 21.68
CA TYR A 184 -13.90 11.26 22.99
C TYR A 184 -14.95 12.38 22.91
N GLU A 185 -14.82 13.32 21.95
CA GLU A 185 -15.87 14.30 21.68
C GLU A 185 -17.17 13.63 21.21
N ARG A 186 -17.08 12.63 20.32
CA ARG A 186 -18.24 11.84 19.86
C ARG A 186 -18.91 11.06 20.99
N PHE A 187 -18.12 10.47 21.88
CA PHE A 187 -18.61 9.82 23.10
C PHE A 187 -19.42 10.79 23.98
N LYS A 188 -18.87 11.97 24.26
CA LYS A 188 -19.54 13.01 25.04
C LYS A 188 -20.82 13.53 24.37
N ALA A 189 -20.85 13.60 23.05
CA ALA A 189 -21.99 14.08 22.28
C ALA A 189 -23.17 13.11 22.27
N GLY A 190 -22.98 11.84 22.62
CA GLY A 190 -24.08 10.88 22.69
C GLY A 190 -23.70 9.43 22.38
N LYS A 191 -22.42 9.07 22.45
CA LYS A 191 -21.91 7.71 22.23
C LYS A 191 -22.32 7.15 20.84
N TYR A 192 -22.35 8.01 19.81
CA TYR A 192 -22.81 7.63 18.46
C TYR A 192 -21.88 6.57 17.85
N PRO A 193 -22.44 5.50 17.24
CA PRO A 193 -21.64 4.46 16.64
C PRO A 193 -20.87 4.94 15.39
N ILE A 194 -19.74 4.27 15.05
CA ILE A 194 -18.87 4.64 13.96
C ILE A 194 -18.02 3.45 13.50
N ALA A 195 -17.62 3.41 12.24
CA ALA A 195 -16.60 2.49 11.74
C ALA A 195 -15.27 3.23 11.47
N LEU A 196 -14.16 2.68 11.92
CA LEU A 196 -12.79 3.17 11.72
C LEU A 196 -12.08 2.20 10.78
N VAL A 197 -11.82 2.61 9.55
CA VAL A 197 -11.44 1.74 8.45
C VAL A 197 -10.03 2.04 7.98
N SER A 198 -9.05 1.25 8.41
CA SER A 198 -7.72 1.34 7.80
C SER A 198 -7.79 0.88 6.34
N MET A 199 -7.31 1.71 5.42
CA MET A 199 -7.15 1.41 4.00
C MET A 199 -5.66 1.47 3.62
N ASP A 200 -4.79 1.08 4.54
CA ASP A 200 -3.35 0.95 4.34
C ASP A 200 -2.95 -0.48 3.99
N ASN A 201 -1.91 -0.61 3.18
CA ASN A 201 -1.40 -1.90 2.74
C ASN A 201 -0.47 -2.50 3.83
N CYS A 202 -1.06 -2.88 4.95
CA CYS A 202 -0.39 -3.61 6.01
C CYS A 202 -1.28 -4.74 6.53
N SER A 203 -0.65 -5.83 6.97
CA SER A 203 -1.37 -7.02 7.41
C SER A 203 -2.24 -6.72 8.62
N GLN A 204 -3.49 -7.24 8.59
CA GLN A 204 -4.47 -7.10 9.66
C GLN A 204 -4.65 -5.63 10.10
N ASN A 205 -4.74 -4.74 9.12
CA ASN A 205 -4.73 -3.30 9.32
C ASN A 205 -5.79 -2.78 10.29
N GLY A 206 -6.99 -3.36 10.30
CA GLY A 206 -8.04 -3.01 11.26
C GLY A 206 -7.68 -3.38 12.70
N ALA A 207 -6.96 -4.49 12.92
CA ALA A 207 -6.46 -4.87 14.24
C ALA A 207 -5.39 -3.88 14.74
N LYS A 208 -4.46 -3.47 13.87
CA LYS A 208 -3.44 -2.45 14.19
C LYS A 208 -4.06 -1.12 14.57
N LEU A 209 -5.03 -0.66 13.80
CA LEU A 209 -5.77 0.57 14.10
C LEU A 209 -6.49 0.47 15.46
N ARG A 210 -7.16 -0.65 15.72
CA ARG A 210 -7.85 -0.90 17.01
C ARG A 210 -6.87 -0.87 18.18
N GLU A 211 -5.75 -1.56 18.06
CA GLU A 211 -4.71 -1.59 19.09
C GLU A 211 -4.20 -0.18 19.41
N SER A 212 -3.91 0.62 18.41
CA SER A 212 -3.42 1.99 18.58
C SER A 212 -4.46 2.89 19.26
N VAL A 213 -5.74 2.79 18.86
CA VAL A 213 -6.83 3.55 19.49
C VAL A 213 -7.00 3.17 20.95
N LEU A 214 -7.05 1.87 21.27
CA LEU A 214 -7.22 1.40 22.64
C LEU A 214 -6.02 1.76 23.51
N THR A 215 -4.80 1.61 23.00
CA THR A 215 -3.59 1.96 23.73
C THR A 215 -3.56 3.43 24.09
N MET A 216 -3.84 4.34 23.14
CA MET A 216 -3.89 5.78 23.43
C MET A 216 -5.00 6.13 24.42
N ALA A 217 -6.18 5.53 24.29
CA ALA A 217 -7.29 5.76 25.21
C ALA A 217 -6.97 5.29 26.64
N GLU A 218 -6.34 4.11 26.80
CA GLU A 218 -5.93 3.61 28.13
C GLU A 218 -4.83 4.48 28.76
N GLU A 219 -3.86 4.99 27.96
CA GLU A 219 -2.85 5.92 28.47
C GLU A 219 -3.51 7.22 28.97
N TRP A 220 -4.47 7.78 28.24
CA TRP A 220 -5.22 8.94 28.70
C TRP A 220 -6.09 8.67 29.94
N LYS A 221 -6.62 7.46 30.09
CA LYS A 221 -7.31 7.05 31.31
C LYS A 221 -6.36 7.02 32.50
N LYS A 222 -5.13 6.49 32.33
CA LYS A 222 -4.10 6.51 33.39
C LYS A 222 -3.73 7.92 33.81
N GLN A 223 -3.77 8.89 32.89
CA GLN A 223 -3.54 10.31 33.17
C GLN A 223 -4.79 11.03 33.74
N GLY A 224 -5.95 10.38 33.75
CA GLY A 224 -7.20 10.98 34.26
C GLY A 224 -7.92 11.89 33.26
N PHE A 225 -7.55 11.87 31.96
CA PHE A 225 -8.24 12.67 30.95
C PHE A 225 -9.56 12.06 30.47
N VAL A 226 -9.67 10.74 30.51
CA VAL A 226 -10.87 9.99 30.12
C VAL A 226 -11.23 8.97 31.18
N ASP A 227 -12.47 8.49 31.20
CA ASP A 227 -12.99 7.53 32.16
C ASP A 227 -13.15 6.11 31.60
N SER A 228 -13.55 5.17 32.44
CA SER A 228 -13.78 3.77 32.06
C SER A 228 -14.95 3.60 31.08
N ASP A 229 -15.94 4.50 31.09
CA ASP A 229 -17.07 4.47 30.18
C ASP A 229 -16.63 4.77 28.74
N PHE A 230 -15.65 5.65 28.57
CA PHE A 230 -15.04 5.90 27.26
C PHE A 230 -14.27 4.67 26.77
N ILE A 231 -13.51 3.99 27.64
CA ILE A 231 -12.83 2.75 27.26
C ILE A 231 -13.84 1.69 26.83
N ALA A 232 -14.94 1.53 27.57
CA ALA A 232 -16.00 0.60 27.20
C ALA A 232 -16.61 0.95 25.82
N TYR A 233 -16.81 2.24 25.53
CA TYR A 233 -17.31 2.72 24.24
C TYR A 233 -16.37 2.35 23.07
N VAL A 234 -15.07 2.65 23.18
CA VAL A 234 -14.12 2.38 22.09
C VAL A 234 -13.74 0.91 21.97
N SER A 235 -14.00 0.09 22.99
CA SER A 235 -13.70 -1.35 23.00
C SER A 235 -14.82 -2.20 22.40
N ASP A 236 -16.04 -1.71 22.38
CA ASP A 236 -17.20 -2.43 21.88
C ASP A 236 -17.28 -2.31 20.34
N GLU A 237 -16.88 -3.35 19.61
CA GLU A 237 -16.90 -3.38 18.15
C GLU A 237 -18.32 -3.26 17.55
N LYS A 238 -19.39 -3.41 18.34
CA LYS A 238 -20.76 -3.14 17.91
C LYS A 238 -21.08 -1.63 17.89
N VAL A 239 -20.24 -0.83 18.49
CA VAL A 239 -20.39 0.64 18.57
C VAL A 239 -19.26 1.34 17.83
N VAL A 240 -18.00 0.96 18.08
CA VAL A 240 -16.82 1.45 17.35
C VAL A 240 -16.20 0.27 16.64
N ALA A 241 -16.56 0.06 15.38
CA ALA A 241 -16.05 -1.05 14.59
C ALA A 241 -14.70 -0.71 13.95
N PHE A 242 -13.89 -1.74 13.71
CA PHE A 242 -12.59 -1.66 13.05
C PHE A 242 -12.54 -2.62 11.86
N PRO A 243 -13.29 -2.36 10.79
CA PRO A 243 -13.31 -3.22 9.62
C PRO A 243 -11.91 -3.41 9.04
N TRP A 244 -11.57 -4.66 8.73
CA TRP A 244 -10.33 -4.98 8.03
C TRP A 244 -10.48 -4.70 6.54
N THR A 245 -9.37 -4.37 5.89
CA THR A 245 -9.36 -4.22 4.42
C THR A 245 -8.15 -4.89 3.80
N MET A 246 -8.31 -5.30 2.54
CA MET A 246 -7.22 -5.55 1.63
C MET A 246 -7.31 -4.52 0.50
N ILE A 247 -6.25 -3.78 0.29
CA ILE A 247 -6.18 -2.81 -0.80
C ILE A 247 -5.12 -3.22 -1.81
N ASP A 248 -5.35 -2.88 -3.07
CA ASP A 248 -4.36 -3.03 -4.13
C ASP A 248 -4.56 -1.95 -5.20
N LYS A 249 -3.62 -1.03 -5.29
CA LYS A 249 -3.54 0.06 -6.27
C LYS A 249 -2.14 0.66 -6.26
N ILE A 250 -1.54 0.80 -7.41
CA ILE A 250 -0.25 1.49 -7.54
C ILE A 250 -0.47 2.95 -7.95
N THR A 251 0.12 3.86 -7.17
CA THR A 251 0.14 5.30 -7.41
C THR A 251 1.58 5.79 -7.40
N PRO A 252 2.28 5.78 -8.53
CA PRO A 252 3.64 6.29 -8.61
C PRO A 252 3.74 7.76 -8.18
N ARG A 253 4.96 8.20 -7.87
CA ARG A 253 5.21 9.63 -7.64
C ARG A 253 4.74 10.46 -8.84
N PRO A 254 4.21 11.68 -8.64
CA PRO A 254 3.82 12.55 -9.74
C PRO A 254 4.95 12.75 -10.75
N SER A 255 4.67 12.44 -12.02
CA SER A 255 5.64 12.57 -13.11
C SER A 255 5.72 14.01 -13.62
N LYS A 256 6.93 14.56 -13.71
CA LYS A 256 7.15 15.87 -14.34
C LYS A 256 6.76 15.89 -15.82
N GLN A 257 6.90 14.74 -16.51
CA GLN A 257 6.47 14.61 -17.90
C GLN A 257 4.94 14.72 -18.01
N ILE A 258 4.20 14.03 -17.13
CA ILE A 258 2.74 14.13 -17.10
C ILE A 258 2.29 15.57 -16.77
N ALA A 259 2.98 16.25 -15.86
CA ALA A 259 2.72 17.65 -15.57
C ALA A 259 2.87 18.53 -16.82
N ALA A 260 3.98 18.36 -17.57
CA ALA A 260 4.22 19.09 -18.81
C ALA A 260 3.18 18.77 -19.89
N ASP A 261 2.76 17.50 -20.00
CA ASP A 261 1.74 17.08 -20.97
C ASP A 261 0.37 17.70 -20.64
N LEU A 262 -0.01 17.74 -19.35
CA LEU A 262 -1.25 18.40 -18.90
C LEU A 262 -1.21 19.93 -19.17
N GLU A 263 -0.06 20.58 -18.95
CA GLU A 263 0.11 22.00 -19.25
C GLU A 263 0.07 22.25 -20.76
N ALA A 264 0.59 21.33 -21.58
CA ALA A 264 0.48 21.41 -23.04
C ALA A 264 -0.98 21.23 -23.54
N LEU A 265 -1.80 20.48 -22.82
CA LEU A 265 -3.24 20.41 -23.03
C LEU A 265 -3.98 21.70 -22.58
N GLY A 266 -3.28 22.63 -21.94
CA GLY A 266 -3.81 23.91 -21.46
C GLY A 266 -4.33 23.89 -20.02
N VAL A 267 -4.03 22.85 -19.22
CA VAL A 267 -4.38 22.82 -17.78
C VAL A 267 -3.28 23.56 -17.00
N GLU A 268 -3.64 24.60 -16.28
CA GLU A 268 -2.70 25.51 -15.63
C GLU A 268 -2.16 24.93 -14.30
N LYS A 269 -0.89 25.21 -13.98
CA LYS A 269 -0.26 24.98 -12.68
C LYS A 269 -0.23 23.51 -12.25
N MET A 270 0.16 22.62 -13.15
CA MET A 270 0.22 21.18 -12.89
C MET A 270 1.56 20.70 -12.33
N GLN A 271 2.58 21.57 -12.20
CA GLN A 271 3.90 21.14 -11.73
C GLN A 271 3.88 20.61 -10.29
N PRO A 272 4.60 19.51 -10.02
CA PRO A 272 4.77 18.99 -8.67
C PRO A 272 5.43 20.02 -7.74
N VAL A 273 5.03 19.99 -6.48
CA VAL A 273 5.58 20.81 -5.41
C VAL A 273 6.23 19.94 -4.32
N ILE A 274 7.21 20.53 -3.62
CA ILE A 274 7.80 19.92 -2.42
C ILE A 274 7.34 20.76 -1.22
N THR A 275 6.78 20.09 -0.22
CA THR A 275 6.32 20.73 1.02
C THR A 275 7.48 20.96 1.99
N GLY A 276 7.21 21.68 3.06
CA GLY A 276 8.16 21.85 4.17
C GLY A 276 8.53 20.52 4.87
N LYS A 277 7.66 19.54 4.84
CA LYS A 277 7.90 18.17 5.34
C LYS A 277 8.53 17.25 4.29
N LYS A 278 8.94 17.80 3.13
CA LYS A 278 9.53 17.08 2.00
C LYS A 278 8.58 16.09 1.28
N THR A 279 7.27 16.28 1.42
CA THR A 279 6.30 15.55 0.60
C THR A 279 6.38 16.06 -0.83
N TYR A 280 6.55 15.13 -1.79
CA TYR A 280 6.52 15.41 -3.23
C TYR A 280 5.12 15.10 -3.76
N ILE A 281 4.37 16.10 -4.18
CA ILE A 281 2.95 16.00 -4.53
C ILE A 281 2.60 16.96 -5.67
N ALA A 282 1.55 16.66 -6.44
CA ALA A 282 1.05 17.49 -7.54
C ALA A 282 -0.47 17.65 -7.49
N PRO A 283 -1.07 18.61 -8.20
CA PRO A 283 -2.53 18.72 -8.32
C PRO A 283 -3.20 17.54 -9.02
N PHE A 284 -2.43 16.74 -9.75
CA PHE A 284 -2.87 15.49 -10.36
C PHE A 284 -2.27 14.28 -9.63
N VAL A 285 -2.84 13.11 -9.88
CA VAL A 285 -2.29 11.82 -9.44
C VAL A 285 -2.26 10.86 -10.60
N ASN A 286 -1.08 10.32 -10.91
CA ASN A 286 -0.96 9.22 -11.86
C ASN A 286 -1.09 7.87 -11.14
N ALA A 287 -1.80 6.93 -11.76
CA ALA A 287 -2.07 5.61 -11.21
C ALA A 287 -2.22 4.56 -12.32
N GLU A 288 -2.12 3.30 -11.93
CA GLU A 288 -2.53 2.18 -12.79
C GLU A 288 -4.06 2.07 -12.91
N LYS A 289 -4.56 1.26 -13.87
CA LYS A 289 -5.98 0.95 -14.01
C LYS A 289 -6.46 -0.05 -12.98
N PRO A 290 -5.82 -1.21 -12.74
CA PRO A 290 -6.24 -2.19 -11.75
C PRO A 290 -6.42 -1.59 -10.37
N GLN A 291 -7.48 -2.01 -9.66
CA GLN A 291 -7.71 -1.64 -8.28
C GLN A 291 -8.59 -2.64 -7.56
N TYR A 292 -8.27 -2.91 -6.28
CA TYR A 292 -9.04 -3.79 -5.42
C TYR A 292 -9.16 -3.19 -4.02
N LEU A 293 -10.37 -3.15 -3.50
CA LEU A 293 -10.69 -2.88 -2.10
C LEU A 293 -11.63 -3.97 -1.61
N VAL A 294 -11.09 -4.96 -0.90
CA VAL A 294 -11.91 -5.92 -0.15
C VAL A 294 -12.05 -5.37 1.25
N ILE A 295 -13.27 -5.21 1.73
CA ILE A 295 -13.57 -4.55 2.99
C ILE A 295 -14.56 -5.36 3.82
N GLU A 296 -14.28 -5.51 5.12
CA GLU A 296 -15.18 -6.15 6.08
C GLU A 296 -16.45 -5.32 6.25
N ASP A 297 -17.62 -5.96 6.06
CA ASP A 297 -18.92 -5.29 6.20
C ASP A 297 -19.37 -5.18 7.66
N SER A 298 -18.67 -4.35 8.43
CA SER A 298 -18.93 -4.09 9.84
C SER A 298 -19.06 -2.57 10.09
N PHE A 299 -20.25 -2.03 9.88
CA PHE A 299 -20.55 -0.61 9.94
C PHE A 299 -21.75 -0.31 10.86
N PRO A 300 -21.53 -0.08 12.15
CA PRO A 300 -22.61 0.03 13.14
C PRO A 300 -23.50 1.28 12.96
N ASN A 301 -23.05 2.30 12.21
CA ASN A 301 -23.84 3.50 11.85
C ASN A 301 -24.24 3.51 10.37
N GLY A 302 -24.27 2.34 9.72
CA GLY A 302 -24.44 2.26 8.26
C GLY A 302 -23.20 2.75 7.49
N ARG A 303 -23.26 2.68 6.18
CA ARG A 303 -22.18 3.07 5.27
C ARG A 303 -22.71 3.52 3.91
N PRO A 304 -21.89 4.21 3.09
CA PRO A 304 -22.18 4.36 1.67
C PRO A 304 -22.32 3.00 0.97
N ALA A 305 -22.94 2.98 -0.21
CA ALA A 305 -23.09 1.76 -1.04
C ALA A 305 -21.75 1.39 -1.71
N LEU A 306 -20.72 1.12 -0.90
CA LEU A 306 -19.32 0.90 -1.33
C LEU A 306 -19.21 -0.23 -2.37
N GLU A 307 -20.05 -1.27 -2.27
CA GLU A 307 -20.11 -2.41 -3.19
C GLU A 307 -20.46 -2.03 -4.65
N LYS A 308 -20.94 -0.83 -4.89
CA LYS A 308 -21.16 -0.30 -6.24
C LYS A 308 -19.89 0.34 -6.85
N GLY A 309 -18.89 0.61 -6.03
CA GLY A 309 -17.63 1.17 -6.49
C GLY A 309 -16.83 0.18 -7.31
N PHE A 310 -16.16 0.65 -8.36
CA PHE A 310 -15.29 -0.20 -9.17
C PHE A 310 -14.18 -0.81 -8.32
N GLY A 311 -14.00 -2.14 -8.39
CA GLY A 311 -12.99 -2.88 -7.64
C GLY A 311 -13.26 -2.99 -6.14
N VAL A 312 -14.49 -2.72 -5.67
CA VAL A 312 -14.85 -2.82 -4.25
C VAL A 312 -15.66 -4.08 -3.97
N TYR A 313 -15.26 -4.81 -2.96
CA TYR A 313 -15.88 -6.07 -2.54
C TYR A 313 -16.15 -6.04 -1.04
N MET A 314 -17.43 -6.22 -0.66
CA MET A 314 -17.82 -6.36 0.74
C MET A 314 -17.77 -7.82 1.17
N ALA A 315 -17.17 -8.10 2.33
CA ALA A 315 -16.91 -9.46 2.78
C ALA A 315 -16.99 -9.58 4.30
N ASP A 316 -16.85 -10.78 4.83
CA ASP A 316 -16.51 -10.98 6.24
C ASP A 316 -15.00 -10.86 6.49
N ARG A 317 -14.61 -10.73 7.76
CA ARG A 317 -13.20 -10.55 8.18
C ARG A 317 -12.29 -11.68 7.69
N ASN A 318 -12.76 -12.91 7.69
CA ASN A 318 -11.97 -14.06 7.24
C ASN A 318 -11.69 -13.99 5.74
N THR A 319 -12.69 -13.64 4.94
CA THR A 319 -12.56 -13.46 3.48
C THR A 319 -11.61 -12.30 3.14
N VAL A 320 -11.65 -11.20 3.89
CA VAL A 320 -10.65 -10.10 3.75
C VAL A 320 -9.25 -10.63 4.02
N ASN A 321 -9.05 -11.36 5.11
CA ASN A 321 -7.74 -11.94 5.45
C ASN A 321 -7.25 -12.93 4.38
N LEU A 322 -8.12 -13.80 3.86
CA LEU A 322 -7.77 -14.71 2.77
C LEU A 322 -7.40 -13.96 1.49
N SER A 323 -8.09 -12.86 1.16
CA SER A 323 -7.77 -12.02 0.00
C SER A 323 -6.41 -11.33 0.15
N GLU A 324 -6.07 -10.87 1.35
CA GLU A 324 -4.73 -10.34 1.66
C GLU A 324 -3.67 -11.44 1.51
N ARG A 325 -3.88 -12.60 2.11
CA ARG A 325 -2.96 -13.74 2.02
C ARG A 325 -2.75 -14.17 0.57
N MET A 326 -3.80 -14.31 -0.22
CA MET A 326 -3.72 -14.61 -1.65
C MET A 326 -2.75 -13.66 -2.37
N LYS A 327 -2.91 -12.35 -2.18
CA LYS A 327 -2.05 -11.33 -2.80
C LYS A 327 -0.60 -11.40 -2.30
N VAL A 328 -0.42 -11.45 -0.98
CA VAL A 328 0.90 -11.29 -0.33
C VAL A 328 1.72 -12.56 -0.36
N THR A 329 1.08 -13.73 -0.19
CA THR A 329 1.79 -15.01 -0.05
C THR A 329 1.95 -15.76 -1.37
N VAL A 330 1.12 -15.46 -2.38
CA VAL A 330 1.04 -16.28 -3.59
C VAL A 330 1.09 -15.46 -4.89
N CYS A 331 0.13 -14.55 -5.12
CA CYS A 331 -0.12 -14.07 -6.47
C CYS A 331 0.79 -12.91 -6.93
N LEU A 332 1.04 -11.92 -6.07
CA LEU A 332 1.74 -10.69 -6.44
C LEU A 332 3.15 -10.61 -5.85
N ASN A 333 3.22 -10.61 -4.52
CA ASN A 333 4.48 -10.26 -3.84
C ASN A 333 5.59 -11.31 -4.00
N PRO A 334 5.30 -12.64 -4.07
CA PRO A 334 6.33 -13.62 -4.36
C PRO A 334 7.01 -13.42 -5.71
N VAL A 335 6.26 -13.00 -6.74
CA VAL A 335 6.82 -12.70 -8.07
C VAL A 335 7.85 -11.57 -7.97
N HIS A 336 7.51 -10.47 -7.29
CA HIS A 336 8.42 -9.36 -7.06
C HIS A 336 9.70 -9.80 -6.31
N SER A 337 9.53 -10.57 -5.22
CA SER A 337 10.68 -11.00 -4.41
C SER A 337 11.58 -12.03 -5.11
N ALA A 338 11.01 -12.87 -5.97
CA ALA A 338 11.77 -13.84 -6.74
C ALA A 338 12.56 -13.20 -7.88
N THR A 339 12.00 -12.16 -8.51
CA THR A 339 12.58 -11.61 -9.75
C THR A 339 13.25 -10.26 -9.58
N GLY A 340 12.82 -9.43 -8.61
CA GLY A 340 13.40 -8.09 -8.40
C GLY A 340 14.89 -8.09 -8.08
N PRO A 341 15.38 -8.84 -7.06
CA PRO A 341 16.81 -8.94 -6.77
C PRO A 341 17.63 -9.45 -7.96
N LEU A 342 17.11 -10.45 -8.70
CA LEU A 342 17.73 -10.94 -9.93
C LEU A 342 17.79 -9.88 -11.03
N GLY A 343 16.75 -9.03 -11.13
CA GLY A 343 16.71 -7.91 -12.05
C GLY A 343 17.85 -6.91 -11.80
N VAL A 344 18.15 -6.62 -10.53
CA VAL A 344 19.30 -5.78 -10.16
C VAL A 344 20.61 -6.45 -10.59
N VAL A 345 20.79 -7.74 -10.29
CA VAL A 345 22.01 -8.49 -10.67
C VAL A 345 22.19 -8.56 -12.18
N LEU A 346 21.11 -8.64 -12.96
CA LEU A 346 21.14 -8.65 -14.43
C LEU A 346 21.25 -7.24 -15.05
N GLY A 347 21.33 -6.17 -14.24
CA GLY A 347 21.51 -4.80 -14.71
C GLY A 347 20.23 -4.10 -15.20
N TYR A 348 19.06 -4.60 -14.87
CA TYR A 348 17.78 -3.95 -15.19
C TYR A 348 17.36 -2.96 -14.10
N ASP A 349 17.08 -1.72 -14.49
CA ASP A 349 16.53 -0.71 -13.57
C ASP A 349 15.02 -0.95 -13.35
N LEU A 350 14.22 -0.91 -14.43
CA LEU A 350 12.78 -1.06 -14.36
C LEU A 350 12.33 -2.53 -14.39
N PHE A 351 11.46 -2.90 -13.48
CA PHE A 351 10.87 -4.22 -13.38
C PHE A 351 10.08 -4.60 -14.65
N ALA A 352 9.21 -3.71 -15.12
CA ALA A 352 8.41 -3.94 -16.29
C ALA A 352 9.30 -4.08 -17.56
N HIS A 353 10.33 -3.25 -17.70
CA HIS A 353 11.27 -3.35 -18.82
C HIS A 353 12.01 -4.69 -18.83
N MET A 354 12.43 -5.17 -17.65
CA MET A 354 13.03 -6.50 -17.51
C MET A 354 12.10 -7.59 -18.03
N LEU A 355 10.84 -7.60 -17.60
CA LEU A 355 9.88 -8.62 -18.03
C LEU A 355 9.54 -8.52 -19.52
N ASN A 356 9.46 -7.30 -20.08
CA ASN A 356 9.14 -7.09 -21.49
C ASN A 356 10.27 -7.51 -22.44
N THR A 357 11.53 -7.46 -21.97
CA THR A 357 12.72 -7.66 -22.83
C THR A 357 13.52 -8.92 -22.53
N ASN A 358 13.27 -9.58 -21.40
CA ASN A 358 13.95 -10.81 -20.98
C ASN A 358 12.94 -11.96 -20.85
N GLU A 359 12.90 -12.81 -21.86
CA GLU A 359 11.96 -13.94 -21.92
C GLU A 359 12.10 -14.91 -20.75
N ASP A 360 13.33 -15.17 -20.27
CA ASP A 360 13.57 -16.10 -19.17
C ASP A 360 13.07 -15.52 -17.85
N MET A 361 13.22 -14.21 -17.63
CA MET A 361 12.66 -13.54 -16.45
C MET A 361 11.13 -13.52 -16.47
N MET A 362 10.52 -13.33 -17.64
CA MET A 362 9.07 -13.45 -17.79
C MET A 362 8.59 -14.88 -17.53
N LYS A 363 9.28 -15.91 -18.05
CA LYS A 363 8.97 -17.31 -17.76
C LYS A 363 9.08 -17.60 -16.26
N MET A 364 10.17 -17.15 -15.61
CA MET A 364 10.36 -17.32 -14.17
C MET A 364 9.22 -16.67 -13.37
N ALA A 365 8.84 -15.45 -13.71
CA ALA A 365 7.72 -14.76 -13.07
C ALA A 365 6.41 -15.55 -13.20
N ARG A 366 6.14 -16.09 -14.41
CA ARG A 366 4.97 -16.95 -14.67
C ARG A 366 5.01 -18.25 -13.86
N MET A 367 6.16 -18.93 -13.81
CA MET A 367 6.33 -20.15 -13.02
C MET A 367 6.03 -19.90 -11.54
N VAL A 368 6.55 -18.82 -10.95
CA VAL A 368 6.27 -18.45 -9.55
C VAL A 368 4.76 -18.32 -9.30
N ALA A 369 4.03 -17.61 -10.17
CA ALA A 369 2.62 -17.32 -9.96
C ALA A 369 1.72 -18.50 -10.36
N TYR A 370 1.84 -18.98 -11.61
CA TYR A 370 0.92 -19.98 -12.19
C TYR A 370 1.24 -21.41 -11.78
N ASP A 371 2.51 -21.81 -11.84
CA ASP A 371 2.90 -23.20 -11.68
C ASP A 371 3.15 -23.56 -10.21
N GLU A 372 3.64 -22.61 -9.43
CA GLU A 372 4.00 -22.85 -8.03
C GLU A 372 3.03 -22.18 -7.04
N GLY A 373 2.52 -21.01 -7.33
CA GLY A 373 1.62 -20.27 -6.47
C GLY A 373 0.17 -20.77 -6.55
N LEU A 374 -0.47 -20.65 -7.72
CA LEU A 374 -1.88 -21.00 -7.90
C LEU A 374 -2.26 -22.40 -7.45
N PRO A 375 -1.42 -23.46 -7.61
CA PRO A 375 -1.77 -24.82 -7.14
C PRO A 375 -2.02 -24.93 -5.63
N VAL A 376 -1.51 -24.02 -4.82
CA VAL A 376 -1.60 -24.05 -3.35
C VAL A 376 -2.24 -22.81 -2.73
N VAL A 377 -2.74 -21.87 -3.56
CA VAL A 377 -3.43 -20.68 -3.07
C VAL A 377 -4.75 -21.05 -2.39
N GLU A 378 -5.02 -20.40 -1.26
CA GLU A 378 -6.38 -20.42 -0.68
C GLU A 378 -7.25 -19.43 -1.46
N ASP A 379 -8.31 -19.94 -2.09
CA ASP A 379 -9.26 -19.11 -2.82
C ASP A 379 -10.17 -18.37 -1.81
N PRO A 380 -10.16 -17.02 -1.80
CA PRO A 380 -11.03 -16.25 -0.91
C PRO A 380 -12.52 -16.31 -1.30
N GLY A 381 -12.84 -16.86 -2.48
CA GLY A 381 -14.22 -17.00 -2.98
C GLY A 381 -14.87 -15.72 -3.48
N ILE A 382 -14.22 -14.55 -3.31
CA ILE A 382 -14.72 -13.24 -3.73
C ILE A 382 -13.87 -12.64 -4.85
N LEU A 383 -12.60 -12.98 -4.91
CA LEU A 383 -11.65 -12.66 -5.98
C LEU A 383 -11.08 -13.97 -6.51
N SER A 384 -11.18 -14.21 -7.81
CA SER A 384 -10.53 -15.36 -8.42
C SER A 384 -9.02 -15.19 -8.41
N PRO A 385 -8.24 -16.07 -7.74
CA PRO A 385 -6.77 -16.01 -7.78
C PRO A 385 -6.23 -16.05 -9.21
N GLN A 386 -6.81 -16.87 -10.07
CA GLN A 386 -6.44 -16.99 -11.48
C GLN A 386 -6.65 -15.65 -12.22
N ALA A 387 -7.85 -15.05 -12.08
CA ALA A 387 -8.15 -13.79 -12.76
C ALA A 387 -7.27 -12.64 -12.25
N PHE A 388 -6.95 -12.64 -10.94
CA PHE A 388 -6.04 -11.67 -10.34
C PHE A 388 -4.63 -11.80 -10.93
N VAL A 389 -4.09 -13.01 -11.04
CA VAL A 389 -2.78 -13.26 -11.67
C VAL A 389 -2.79 -12.88 -13.15
N ASP A 390 -3.85 -13.23 -13.88
CA ASP A 390 -3.99 -12.89 -15.31
C ASP A 390 -3.94 -11.36 -15.51
N GLU A 391 -4.62 -10.58 -14.67
CA GLU A 391 -4.59 -9.11 -14.72
C GLU A 391 -3.20 -8.55 -14.40
N LEU A 392 -2.47 -9.14 -13.42
CA LEU A 392 -1.10 -8.72 -13.12
C LEU A 392 -0.19 -8.86 -14.34
N PHE A 393 -0.24 -9.99 -15.05
CA PHE A 393 0.60 -10.25 -16.21
C PHE A 393 0.14 -9.54 -17.48
N HIS A 394 -1.13 -9.17 -17.58
CA HIS A 394 -1.66 -8.43 -18.72
C HIS A 394 -1.51 -6.91 -18.57
N ASP A 395 -1.86 -6.36 -17.41
CA ASP A 395 -2.03 -4.91 -17.25
C ASP A 395 -0.91 -4.27 -16.40
N ARG A 396 -0.46 -4.92 -15.31
CA ARG A 396 0.45 -4.31 -14.33
C ARG A 396 1.92 -4.54 -14.65
N PHE A 397 2.33 -5.80 -14.71
CA PHE A 397 3.75 -6.17 -14.84
C PHE A 397 4.42 -5.64 -16.11
N PRO A 398 3.77 -5.62 -17.28
CA PRO A 398 4.37 -5.04 -18.48
C PRO A 398 4.31 -3.51 -18.54
N ASN A 399 3.68 -2.83 -17.60
CA ASN A 399 3.44 -1.39 -17.65
C ASN A 399 4.67 -0.59 -17.17
N GLU A 400 5.55 -0.20 -18.08
CA GLU A 400 6.77 0.59 -17.81
C GLU A 400 6.47 2.01 -17.28
N TYR A 401 5.27 2.54 -17.53
CA TYR A 401 4.88 3.88 -17.10
C TYR A 401 4.61 3.97 -15.59
N LEU A 402 4.50 2.84 -14.90
CA LEU A 402 4.43 2.80 -13.43
C LEU A 402 5.78 3.10 -12.78
N GLY A 403 6.89 2.93 -13.51
CA GLY A 403 8.23 3.31 -13.04
C GLY A 403 8.72 2.51 -11.83
N ASP A 404 8.27 1.27 -11.68
CA ASP A 404 8.69 0.40 -10.58
C ASP A 404 10.09 -0.15 -10.81
N THR A 405 11.01 0.07 -9.86
CA THR A 405 12.41 -0.35 -10.03
C THR A 405 12.71 -1.65 -9.32
N ASN A 406 13.59 -2.48 -9.92
CA ASN A 406 14.06 -3.72 -9.31
C ASN A 406 14.76 -3.48 -7.96
N LEU A 407 15.50 -2.38 -7.82
CA LEU A 407 16.15 -2.00 -6.56
C LEU A 407 15.13 -1.71 -5.45
N ARG A 408 13.99 -1.05 -5.76
CA ARG A 408 12.89 -0.85 -4.81
C ARG A 408 12.26 -2.18 -4.36
N LEU A 409 12.12 -3.13 -5.28
CA LEU A 409 11.59 -4.47 -4.98
C LEU A 409 12.54 -5.32 -4.14
N ALA A 410 13.83 -4.95 -4.10
CA ALA A 410 14.86 -5.59 -3.29
C ALA A 410 14.99 -5.01 -1.87
N VAL A 411 14.18 -4.00 -1.49
CA VAL A 411 14.15 -3.46 -0.12
C VAL A 411 13.50 -4.46 0.83
N ASP A 412 14.11 -4.66 2.00
CA ASP A 412 13.60 -5.47 3.13
C ASP A 412 13.19 -6.91 2.73
N VAL A 413 13.83 -7.52 1.74
CA VAL A 413 13.50 -8.88 1.28
C VAL A 413 13.64 -9.90 2.41
N SER A 414 14.66 -9.76 3.27
CA SER A 414 14.85 -10.64 4.43
C SER A 414 13.64 -10.67 5.37
N GLN A 415 12.92 -9.57 5.48
CA GLN A 415 11.72 -9.47 6.32
C GLN A 415 10.48 -10.12 5.67
N MET A 416 10.57 -10.43 4.37
CA MET A 416 9.45 -10.85 3.55
C MET A 416 9.53 -12.30 3.06
N VAL A 417 10.72 -12.92 3.06
CA VAL A 417 10.91 -14.29 2.49
C VAL A 417 10.05 -15.35 3.19
N GLY A 418 9.81 -15.22 4.49
CA GLY A 418 8.95 -16.14 5.24
C GLY A 418 7.52 -16.11 4.72
N ILE A 419 6.91 -14.93 4.64
CA ILE A 419 5.52 -14.79 4.19
C ILE A 419 5.36 -14.99 2.67
N ARG A 420 6.37 -14.60 1.87
CA ARG A 420 6.29 -14.64 0.40
C ARG A 420 6.74 -15.97 -0.20
N PHE A 421 7.60 -16.72 0.46
CA PHE A 421 8.09 -18.02 0.00
C PHE A 421 7.79 -19.14 0.99
N GLY A 422 8.10 -18.94 2.27
CA GLY A 422 7.94 -19.96 3.30
C GLY A 422 6.50 -20.45 3.45
N GLU A 423 5.49 -19.58 3.34
CA GLU A 423 4.08 -19.98 3.37
C GLU A 423 3.72 -20.90 2.18
N THR A 424 4.20 -20.59 0.98
CA THR A 424 4.02 -21.47 -0.20
C THR A 424 4.74 -22.80 -0.02
N VAL A 425 5.98 -22.78 0.48
CA VAL A 425 6.75 -24.02 0.80
C VAL A 425 5.98 -24.90 1.78
N LYS A 426 5.48 -24.34 2.88
CA LYS A 426 4.65 -25.05 3.87
C LYS A 426 3.38 -25.64 3.25
N ALA A 427 2.73 -24.89 2.35
CA ALA A 427 1.55 -25.36 1.64
C ALA A 427 1.87 -26.56 0.73
N TYR A 428 3.04 -26.56 0.08
CA TYR A 428 3.53 -27.71 -0.69
C TYR A 428 3.80 -28.93 0.20
N VAL A 429 4.49 -28.74 1.32
CA VAL A 429 4.72 -29.82 2.29
C VAL A 429 3.41 -30.40 2.78
N ALA A 430 2.45 -29.57 3.16
CA ALA A 430 1.13 -30.01 3.60
C ALA A 430 0.35 -30.79 2.52
N LYS A 431 0.46 -30.38 1.25
CA LYS A 431 -0.30 -30.96 0.15
C LYS A 431 0.37 -32.18 -0.49
N TYR A 432 1.71 -32.17 -0.58
CA TYR A 432 2.46 -33.16 -1.37
C TYR A 432 3.47 -33.96 -0.55
N GLY A 433 3.70 -33.63 0.73
CA GLY A 433 4.65 -34.28 1.62
C GLY A 433 6.03 -33.60 1.67
N ASP A 434 6.42 -32.93 0.61
CA ASP A 434 7.62 -32.09 0.51
C ASP A 434 7.44 -30.95 -0.52
N ALA A 435 8.43 -30.08 -0.63
CA ALA A 435 8.44 -28.96 -1.58
C ALA A 435 9.39 -29.19 -2.77
N SER A 436 9.90 -30.39 -2.99
CA SER A 436 10.91 -30.73 -4.02
C SER A 436 10.47 -30.38 -5.46
N LYS A 437 9.15 -30.31 -5.69
CA LYS A 437 8.55 -29.91 -6.99
C LYS A 437 8.78 -28.43 -7.34
N LEU A 438 9.02 -27.59 -6.33
CA LEU A 438 9.29 -26.17 -6.57
C LEU A 438 10.61 -25.98 -7.33
N THR A 439 10.65 -25.03 -8.23
CA THR A 439 11.84 -24.67 -9.02
C THR A 439 12.04 -23.16 -9.06
N ALA A 440 11.01 -22.39 -9.39
CA ALA A 440 11.12 -20.93 -9.53
C ALA A 440 11.26 -20.22 -8.16
N ILE A 441 10.57 -20.67 -7.11
CA ILE A 441 10.75 -20.15 -5.75
C ILE A 441 12.16 -20.47 -5.22
N PRO A 442 12.70 -21.70 -5.29
CA PRO A 442 14.10 -21.98 -4.99
C PRO A 442 15.09 -21.13 -5.78
N LEU A 443 14.84 -20.93 -7.10
CA LEU A 443 15.65 -20.07 -7.95
C LEU A 443 15.60 -18.60 -7.50
N GLY A 444 14.44 -18.09 -7.08
CA GLY A 444 14.27 -16.76 -6.51
C GLY A 444 15.02 -16.58 -5.19
N ILE A 445 14.99 -17.58 -4.31
CA ILE A 445 15.75 -17.58 -3.05
C ILE A 445 17.27 -17.58 -3.33
N ALA A 446 17.73 -18.45 -4.23
CA ALA A 446 19.12 -18.46 -4.67
C ALA A 446 19.54 -17.12 -5.29
N GLY A 447 18.66 -16.52 -6.08
CA GLY A 447 18.84 -15.21 -6.70
C GLY A 447 18.92 -14.06 -5.69
N TRP A 448 18.08 -14.05 -4.66
CA TRP A 448 18.19 -13.09 -3.56
C TRP A 448 19.53 -13.23 -2.82
N LEU A 449 19.93 -14.46 -2.47
CA LEU A 449 21.20 -14.70 -1.81
C LEU A 449 22.40 -14.34 -2.71
N ARG A 450 22.29 -14.56 -4.04
CA ARG A 450 23.28 -14.10 -5.02
C ARG A 450 23.38 -12.56 -5.09
N TYR A 451 22.23 -11.86 -5.02
CA TYR A 451 22.16 -10.41 -4.94
C TYR A 451 22.90 -9.87 -3.72
N MET A 452 22.84 -10.54 -2.58
CA MET A 452 23.52 -10.15 -1.33
C MET A 452 25.07 -10.11 -1.43
N LEU A 453 25.65 -10.67 -2.50
CA LEU A 453 27.09 -10.50 -2.77
C LEU A 453 27.45 -9.12 -3.33
N ALA A 454 26.47 -8.27 -3.63
CA ALA A 454 26.63 -6.92 -4.17
C ALA A 454 27.49 -6.84 -5.45
N VAL A 455 27.45 -7.87 -6.28
CA VAL A 455 28.17 -7.99 -7.57
C VAL A 455 27.18 -8.40 -8.65
N ASP A 456 27.13 -7.66 -9.76
CA ASP A 456 26.26 -7.98 -10.90
C ASP A 456 26.73 -9.21 -11.71
N ASP A 457 25.97 -9.58 -12.73
CA ASP A 457 26.29 -10.75 -13.57
C ASP A 457 27.49 -10.50 -14.54
N GLU A 458 27.97 -9.26 -14.64
CA GLU A 458 29.18 -8.87 -15.39
C GLU A 458 30.42 -8.77 -14.50
N GLY A 459 30.25 -8.83 -13.16
CA GLY A 459 31.32 -8.74 -12.16
C GLY A 459 31.53 -7.35 -11.59
N ASN A 460 30.65 -6.38 -11.85
CA ASN A 460 30.71 -5.03 -11.30
C ASN A 460 30.04 -4.98 -9.92
N LYS A 461 30.56 -4.15 -9.02
CA LYS A 461 29.94 -3.91 -7.71
C LYS A 461 28.77 -2.93 -7.81
N PHE A 462 27.75 -3.15 -7.01
CA PHE A 462 26.63 -2.23 -6.82
C PHE A 462 26.29 -2.07 -5.32
N GLU A 463 25.46 -1.08 -4.98
CA GLU A 463 24.97 -0.88 -3.61
C GLU A 463 23.68 -1.67 -3.38
N LEU A 464 23.62 -2.41 -2.27
CA LEU A 464 22.42 -3.13 -1.85
C LEU A 464 21.32 -2.14 -1.44
N ALA A 465 20.08 -2.50 -1.74
CA ALA A 465 18.93 -1.83 -1.15
C ALA A 465 18.94 -1.99 0.40
N PRO A 466 18.32 -1.07 1.16
CA PRO A 466 18.20 -1.21 2.60
C PRO A 466 17.52 -2.53 3.01
N ASP A 467 18.18 -3.28 3.89
CA ASP A 467 17.64 -4.52 4.47
C ASP A 467 18.33 -4.74 5.84
N PRO A 468 17.59 -5.08 6.90
CA PRO A 468 18.15 -5.32 8.24
C PRO A 468 19.23 -6.40 8.30
N MET A 469 19.22 -7.37 7.38
CA MET A 469 20.19 -8.47 7.34
C MET A 469 21.41 -8.22 6.44
N ASN A 470 21.54 -7.04 5.84
CA ASN A 470 22.67 -6.75 4.93
C ASN A 470 24.03 -6.98 5.59
N GLU A 471 24.22 -6.53 6.83
CA GLU A 471 25.48 -6.67 7.57
C GLU A 471 25.73 -8.13 7.93
N GLU A 472 24.75 -8.82 8.54
CA GLU A 472 24.87 -10.22 8.98
C GLU A 472 25.18 -11.16 7.81
N ILE A 473 24.39 -11.05 6.71
CA ILE A 473 24.62 -11.90 5.53
C ILE A 473 25.93 -11.53 4.84
N GLY A 474 26.27 -10.24 4.77
CA GLY A 474 27.53 -9.76 4.19
C GLY A 474 28.75 -10.33 4.91
N GLU A 475 28.73 -10.39 6.25
CA GLU A 475 29.78 -11.04 7.05
C GLU A 475 29.87 -12.54 6.76
N GLN A 476 28.72 -13.23 6.73
CA GLN A 476 28.63 -14.66 6.45
C GLN A 476 29.14 -15.03 5.05
N PHE A 477 28.99 -14.12 4.09
CA PHE A 477 29.40 -14.31 2.68
C PHE A 477 30.78 -13.74 2.37
N SER A 478 31.50 -13.22 3.35
CA SER A 478 32.82 -12.56 3.16
C SER A 478 33.85 -13.38 2.40
N ASP A 479 33.82 -14.71 2.54
CA ASP A 479 34.74 -15.64 1.85
C ASP A 479 34.25 -16.07 0.46
N ILE A 480 33.01 -15.74 0.07
CA ILE A 480 32.45 -16.14 -1.24
C ILE A 480 32.96 -15.19 -2.31
N VAL A 481 33.56 -15.72 -3.35
CA VAL A 481 34.11 -14.95 -4.48
C VAL A 481 33.41 -15.36 -5.77
N VAL A 482 32.70 -14.41 -6.39
CA VAL A 482 32.11 -14.63 -7.74
C VAL A 482 33.22 -14.96 -8.74
N GLY A 483 33.03 -16.02 -9.53
CA GLY A 483 34.04 -16.60 -10.41
C GLY A 483 34.88 -17.70 -9.76
N LYS A 484 34.66 -18.00 -8.48
CA LYS A 484 35.34 -19.08 -7.74
C LYS A 484 34.35 -19.91 -6.93
N PRO A 485 33.54 -20.77 -7.58
CA PRO A 485 32.49 -21.54 -6.90
C PRO A 485 32.97 -22.42 -5.76
N GLU A 486 34.28 -22.79 -5.77
CA GLU A 486 34.94 -23.56 -4.70
C GLU A 486 35.04 -22.79 -3.38
N THR A 487 34.86 -21.48 -3.37
CA THR A 487 34.81 -20.66 -2.15
C THR A 487 33.51 -20.80 -1.38
N PHE A 488 32.44 -21.20 -2.07
CA PHE A 488 31.17 -21.55 -1.46
C PHE A 488 31.21 -22.99 -0.89
N LYS A 489 30.87 -23.13 0.37
CA LYS A 489 30.85 -24.43 1.08
C LYS A 489 29.48 -24.65 1.72
N ASP A 490 29.29 -24.12 2.92
CA ASP A 490 28.09 -24.31 3.74
C ASP A 490 27.51 -22.98 4.29
N GLN A 491 27.94 -21.85 3.70
CA GLN A 491 27.52 -20.52 4.16
C GLN A 491 26.00 -20.28 4.06
N LEU A 492 25.28 -20.97 3.18
CA LEU A 492 23.83 -20.84 3.10
C LEU A 492 23.08 -21.64 4.19
N LYS A 493 23.71 -22.66 4.76
CA LYS A 493 23.01 -23.58 5.66
C LYS A 493 22.36 -22.91 6.87
N PRO A 494 23.03 -21.99 7.60
CA PRO A 494 22.39 -21.29 8.72
C PRO A 494 21.20 -20.41 8.29
N ILE A 495 21.23 -19.86 7.07
CA ILE A 495 20.17 -19.03 6.53
C ILE A 495 18.98 -19.90 6.12
N LEU A 496 19.21 -20.94 5.31
CA LEU A 496 18.15 -21.79 4.76
C LEU A 496 17.48 -22.70 5.82
N SER A 497 18.15 -22.99 6.93
CA SER A 497 17.57 -23.69 8.09
C SER A 497 16.89 -22.76 9.09
N ASN A 498 16.88 -21.44 8.86
CA ASN A 498 16.35 -20.47 9.81
C ASN A 498 14.83 -20.42 9.76
N GLU A 499 14.17 -21.16 10.65
CA GLU A 499 12.70 -21.21 10.76
C GLU A 499 12.08 -19.87 11.18
N ARG A 500 12.85 -18.91 11.73
CA ARG A 500 12.34 -17.54 11.97
C ARG A 500 12.29 -16.71 10.69
N LEU A 501 13.23 -16.97 9.78
CA LEU A 501 13.35 -16.24 8.52
C LEU A 501 12.34 -16.75 7.48
N PHE A 502 12.31 -18.08 7.26
CA PHE A 502 11.47 -18.70 6.24
C PHE A 502 10.17 -19.31 6.78
N PHE A 503 9.91 -19.25 8.10
CA PHE A 503 8.80 -19.91 8.79
C PHE A 503 8.84 -21.44 8.71
N THR A 504 9.91 -21.99 8.17
CA THR A 504 10.20 -23.42 8.03
C THR A 504 11.71 -23.65 7.78
N ASP A 505 12.13 -24.91 7.83
CA ASP A 505 13.50 -25.32 7.49
C ASP A 505 13.53 -25.87 6.05
N LEU A 506 14.10 -25.15 5.14
CA LEU A 506 14.07 -25.47 3.71
C LEU A 506 14.81 -26.76 3.34
N TYR A 507 15.74 -27.26 4.18
CA TYR A 507 16.34 -28.58 3.98
C TYR A 507 15.37 -29.70 4.36
N LYS A 508 14.68 -29.57 5.49
CA LYS A 508 13.64 -30.53 5.88
C LYS A 508 12.50 -30.60 4.85
N ASP A 509 12.22 -29.48 4.19
CA ASP A 509 11.17 -29.37 3.19
C ASP A 509 11.61 -29.85 1.79
N GLY A 510 12.89 -30.23 1.61
CA GLY A 510 13.40 -30.87 0.41
C GLY A 510 13.88 -29.91 -0.70
N ILE A 511 14.12 -28.63 -0.38
CA ILE A 511 14.61 -27.62 -1.37
C ILE A 511 15.94 -26.99 -1.00
N GLY A 512 16.49 -27.22 0.19
CA GLY A 512 17.73 -26.57 0.65
C GLY A 512 18.91 -26.85 -0.26
N GLU A 513 19.19 -28.13 -0.56
CA GLU A 513 20.29 -28.53 -1.45
C GLU A 513 20.10 -28.00 -2.88
N LYS A 514 18.85 -27.95 -3.35
CA LYS A 514 18.51 -27.39 -4.68
C LYS A 514 18.83 -25.90 -4.75
N ILE A 515 18.58 -25.15 -3.69
CA ILE A 515 18.94 -23.72 -3.61
C ILE A 515 20.46 -23.55 -3.60
N GLU A 516 21.20 -24.38 -2.86
CA GLU A 516 22.66 -24.35 -2.84
C GLU A 516 23.27 -24.67 -4.23
N GLU A 517 22.70 -25.65 -4.96
CA GLU A 517 23.12 -25.97 -6.33
C GLU A 517 22.94 -24.75 -7.25
N MET A 518 21.74 -24.16 -7.24
CA MET A 518 21.43 -22.97 -8.05
C MET A 518 22.33 -21.79 -7.68
N PHE A 519 22.57 -21.55 -6.41
CA PHE A 519 23.47 -20.49 -5.94
C PHE A 519 24.92 -20.73 -6.41
N ARG A 520 25.41 -21.97 -6.29
CA ARG A 520 26.75 -22.36 -6.76
C ARG A 520 26.91 -22.11 -8.27
N GLU A 521 25.90 -22.41 -9.05
CA GLU A 521 25.89 -22.11 -10.48
C GLU A 521 25.93 -20.60 -10.74
N MET A 522 25.12 -19.81 -10.01
CA MET A 522 25.05 -18.36 -10.17
C MET A 522 26.34 -17.61 -9.81
N ILE A 523 27.21 -18.19 -8.98
CA ILE A 523 28.51 -17.59 -8.63
C ILE A 523 29.67 -18.05 -9.51
N ALA A 524 29.41 -18.85 -10.54
CA ALA A 524 30.48 -19.42 -11.38
C ALA A 524 31.27 -18.39 -12.18
N GLY A 525 30.75 -17.18 -12.39
CA GLY A 525 31.44 -16.09 -13.05
C GLY A 525 30.50 -15.19 -13.88
N PRO A 526 31.06 -14.32 -14.72
CA PRO A 526 30.24 -13.45 -15.57
C PRO A 526 29.28 -14.24 -16.49
N GLY A 527 28.02 -13.80 -16.55
CA GLY A 527 26.96 -14.46 -17.33
C GLY A 527 26.36 -15.71 -16.67
N ALA A 528 26.86 -16.09 -15.48
CA ALA A 528 26.43 -17.31 -14.81
C ALA A 528 25.00 -17.22 -14.27
N VAL A 529 24.57 -16.06 -13.80
CA VAL A 529 23.20 -15.85 -13.32
C VAL A 529 22.21 -16.02 -14.47
N LYS A 530 22.46 -15.37 -15.62
CA LYS A 530 21.65 -15.51 -16.82
C LYS A 530 21.57 -16.97 -17.29
N ALA A 531 22.71 -17.66 -17.32
CA ALA A 531 22.79 -19.07 -17.73
C ALA A 531 22.01 -19.99 -16.78
N THR A 532 22.10 -19.75 -15.46
CA THR A 532 21.39 -20.52 -14.44
C THR A 532 19.87 -20.32 -14.57
N ILE A 533 19.41 -19.07 -14.70
CA ILE A 533 17.97 -18.80 -14.93
C ILE A 533 17.50 -19.55 -16.18
N HIS A 534 18.20 -19.39 -17.31
CA HIS A 534 17.84 -20.08 -18.57
C HIS A 534 17.74 -21.61 -18.41
N LYS A 535 18.62 -22.21 -17.60
CA LYS A 535 18.62 -23.66 -17.34
C LYS A 535 17.34 -24.14 -16.64
N TYR A 536 16.80 -23.33 -15.70
CA TYR A 536 15.72 -23.77 -14.81
C TYR A 536 14.32 -23.25 -15.22
N VAL A 537 14.21 -22.32 -16.17
CA VAL A 537 12.91 -21.82 -16.65
C VAL A 537 12.52 -22.50 -17.97
N HIS A 538 11.29 -22.98 -18.06
CA HIS A 538 10.79 -23.76 -19.21
C HIS A 538 9.64 -23.07 -19.93
#